data_34b6e2a1fe4937eee5fe149daf284b32
#
_entry.id   34b6e2a1fe4937eee5fe149daf284b32
#
_cell.length_a   1.000
_cell.length_b   1.000
_cell.length_c   1.000
_cell.angle_alpha   90.00
_cell.angle_beta   90.00
_cell.angle_gamma   90.00
#
_symmetry.space_group_name_H-M   'P 1'
#
loop_
_entity.id
_entity.type
_entity.pdbx_description
1 polymer ?
#
loop_
_entity_poly.entity_id
_entity_poly.type
_entity_poly.pdbx_seq_one_letter_code
_entity_poly.pdbx_strand_id
1 'polypeptide(L)'
;MKTDYIWSYESPLGGITLGSDGEALTGLWFNGQKYFADTMKGTCEEKCLPVFAEACGWLDIYFSGRNPGFTPPLAIRATPFRKAVWEILLTIPYGKTMTYGEIAKRIAPRMSAQAVGGAAGHNPISLIIPCHRVVGAGGLLTGYAGGIGRKLELLRLEGIL
;
A
#
# COMPACT_ATOMS: atom_id res chain seq x y z
N MET A 1 18.93 14.94 -13.31
CA MET A 1 17.69 14.69 -12.55
C MET A 1 17.12 13.33 -12.95
N LYS A 2 16.85 12.47 -11.97
CA LYS A 2 16.26 11.17 -12.27
C LYS A 2 14.82 11.35 -12.74
N THR A 3 14.46 10.61 -13.79
CA THR A 3 13.09 10.53 -14.27
C THR A 3 12.37 9.40 -13.53
N ASP A 4 11.22 9.68 -12.97
CA ASP A 4 10.32 8.65 -12.48
C ASP A 4 9.35 8.28 -13.60
N TYR A 5 8.81 7.08 -13.51
CA TYR A 5 7.89 6.55 -14.51
C TYR A 5 6.53 6.30 -13.88
N ILE A 6 5.47 6.44 -14.67
CA ILE A 6 4.10 6.20 -14.23
C ILE A 6 3.35 5.31 -15.22
N TRP A 7 2.35 4.63 -14.72
CA TRP A 7 1.43 3.82 -15.51
C TRP A 7 0.05 3.80 -14.85
N SER A 8 -0.98 3.67 -15.63
CA SER A 8 -2.36 3.67 -15.14
C SER A 8 -2.94 2.27 -15.16
N TYR A 9 -3.76 1.96 -14.15
CA TYR A 9 -4.48 0.70 -14.04
C TYR A 9 -5.93 0.99 -13.61
N GLU A 10 -6.89 0.38 -14.28
CA GLU A 10 -8.30 0.53 -13.90
C GLU A 10 -8.71 -0.66 -13.03
N SER A 11 -9.13 -0.36 -11.80
CA SER A 11 -9.59 -1.37 -10.84
C SER A 11 -11.09 -1.25 -10.61
N PRO A 12 -11.73 -2.31 -10.04
CA PRO A 12 -13.13 -2.22 -9.63
C PRO A 12 -13.42 -1.11 -8.60
N LEU A 13 -12.39 -0.64 -7.91
CA LEU A 13 -12.51 0.43 -6.90
C LEU A 13 -12.04 1.79 -7.40
N GLY A 14 -11.79 1.92 -8.69
CA GLY A 14 -11.37 3.16 -9.32
C GLY A 14 -9.98 3.08 -9.94
N GLY A 15 -9.57 4.16 -10.60
CA GLY A 15 -8.26 4.23 -11.25
C GLY A 15 -7.12 4.19 -10.25
N ILE A 16 -6.03 3.54 -10.65
CA ILE A 16 -4.79 3.43 -9.88
C ILE A 16 -3.66 3.99 -10.71
N THR A 17 -2.76 4.72 -10.07
CA THR A 17 -1.50 5.17 -10.68
C THR A 17 -0.35 4.39 -10.04
N LEU A 18 0.48 3.79 -10.91
CA LEU A 18 1.69 3.09 -10.52
C LEU A 18 2.89 4.00 -10.74
N GLY A 19 3.88 3.91 -9.86
CA GLY A 19 5.13 4.67 -9.98
C GLY A 19 6.35 3.76 -9.91
N SER A 20 7.42 4.13 -10.62
CA SER A 20 8.67 3.38 -10.62
C SER A 20 9.87 4.31 -10.84
N ASP A 21 11.03 3.87 -10.36
CA ASP A 21 12.31 4.51 -10.65
C ASP A 21 12.97 3.96 -11.93
N GLY A 22 12.30 3.06 -12.63
CA GLY A 22 12.79 2.37 -13.82
C GLY A 22 13.07 0.89 -13.60
N GLU A 23 13.30 0.46 -12.37
CA GLU A 23 13.64 -0.92 -12.01
C GLU A 23 12.63 -1.54 -11.04
N ALA A 24 12.26 -0.80 -10.01
CA ALA A 24 11.39 -1.27 -8.94
C ALA A 24 10.14 -0.40 -8.84
N LEU A 25 9.10 -0.94 -8.22
CA LEU A 25 7.88 -0.20 -7.93
C LEU A 25 8.13 0.73 -6.74
N THR A 26 7.87 2.02 -6.92
CA THR A 26 8.01 3.04 -5.89
C THR A 26 6.69 3.61 -5.43
N GLY A 27 5.61 3.34 -6.16
CA GLY A 27 4.30 3.86 -5.83
C GLY A 27 3.15 3.06 -6.41
N LEU A 28 2.05 3.02 -5.68
CA LEU A 28 0.77 2.51 -6.11
C LEU A 28 -0.29 3.24 -5.31
N TRP A 29 -1.04 4.11 -5.99
CA TRP A 29 -2.04 4.96 -5.34
C TRP A 29 -3.38 4.87 -6.07
N PHE A 30 -4.47 4.86 -5.32
CA PHE A 30 -5.77 5.18 -5.90
C PHE A 30 -5.77 6.65 -6.31
N ASN A 31 -6.29 6.96 -7.49
CA ASN A 31 -6.39 8.34 -7.95
C ASN A 31 -7.24 9.16 -6.97
N GLY A 32 -6.74 10.32 -6.59
CA GLY A 32 -7.43 11.21 -5.66
C GLY A 32 -7.31 10.86 -4.18
N GLN A 33 -6.56 9.80 -3.82
CA GLN A 33 -6.37 9.48 -2.42
C GLN A 33 -5.48 10.51 -1.71
N LYS A 34 -5.52 10.50 -0.37
CA LYS A 34 -4.60 11.28 0.46
C LYS A 34 -3.16 10.94 0.12
N TYR A 35 -2.31 11.97 0.07
CA TYR A 35 -0.88 11.83 -0.23
C TYR A 35 -0.59 11.19 -1.59
N PHE A 36 -1.53 11.37 -2.54
CA PHE A 36 -1.38 10.85 -3.90
C PHE A 36 -0.05 11.32 -4.50
N ALA A 37 0.76 10.35 -4.96
CA ALA A 37 2.02 10.57 -5.66
C ALA A 37 3.04 11.46 -4.92
N ASP A 38 2.93 11.61 -3.59
CA ASP A 38 3.80 12.52 -2.82
C ASP A 38 5.26 12.07 -2.75
N THR A 39 5.56 10.81 -3.04
CA THR A 39 6.93 10.28 -3.09
C THR A 39 7.55 10.36 -4.49
N MET A 40 6.79 10.76 -5.50
CA MET A 40 7.32 10.95 -6.86
C MET A 40 8.16 12.23 -6.90
N LYS A 41 9.30 12.17 -7.54
CA LYS A 41 10.25 13.27 -7.61
C LYS A 41 10.64 13.60 -9.05
N GLY A 42 10.74 14.88 -9.35
CA GLY A 42 11.19 15.34 -10.64
C GLY A 42 10.18 15.09 -11.76
N THR A 43 10.68 14.79 -12.95
CA THR A 43 9.85 14.55 -14.13
C THR A 43 9.28 13.14 -14.11
N CYS A 44 8.00 13.01 -14.47
CA CYS A 44 7.35 11.71 -14.60
C CYS A 44 7.06 11.44 -16.08
N GLU A 45 7.44 10.25 -16.54
CA GLU A 45 7.21 9.81 -17.91
C GLU A 45 6.29 8.60 -17.91
N GLU A 46 5.26 8.61 -18.74
CA GLU A 46 4.39 7.46 -18.94
C GLU A 46 5.08 6.44 -19.84
N LYS A 47 5.35 5.25 -19.29
CA LYS A 47 6.05 4.21 -20.03
C LYS A 47 5.68 2.84 -19.46
N CYS A 48 5.41 1.88 -20.34
CA CYS A 48 5.14 0.51 -19.93
C CYS A 48 6.46 -0.21 -19.60
N LEU A 49 6.76 -0.29 -18.31
CA LEU A 49 7.96 -0.98 -17.80
C LEU A 49 7.63 -2.42 -17.41
N PRO A 50 8.62 -3.34 -17.43
CA PRO A 50 8.40 -4.71 -16.95
C PRO A 50 7.82 -4.78 -15.53
N VAL A 51 8.29 -3.92 -14.61
CA VAL A 51 7.76 -3.89 -13.24
C VAL A 51 6.29 -3.47 -13.20
N PHE A 52 5.84 -2.64 -14.13
CA PHE A 52 4.42 -2.28 -14.22
C PHE A 52 3.59 -3.45 -14.73
N ALA A 53 4.11 -4.23 -15.66
CA ALA A 53 3.43 -5.45 -16.11
C ALA A 53 3.27 -6.45 -14.97
N GLU A 54 4.31 -6.63 -14.14
CA GLU A 54 4.23 -7.46 -12.93
C GLU A 54 3.20 -6.94 -11.93
N ALA A 55 3.20 -5.63 -11.68
CA ALA A 55 2.24 -5.02 -10.77
C ALA A 55 0.80 -5.14 -11.27
N CYS A 56 0.58 -4.96 -12.56
CA CYS A 56 -0.74 -5.15 -13.18
C CYS A 56 -1.19 -6.61 -13.05
N GLY A 57 -0.30 -7.57 -13.27
CA GLY A 57 -0.60 -8.99 -13.05
C GLY A 57 -0.96 -9.28 -11.60
N TRP A 58 -0.24 -8.68 -10.66
CA TRP A 58 -0.54 -8.78 -9.22
C TRP A 58 -1.94 -8.24 -8.93
N LEU A 59 -2.26 -7.07 -9.46
CA LEU A 59 -3.56 -6.43 -9.28
C LEU A 59 -4.71 -7.25 -9.89
N ASP A 60 -4.49 -7.83 -11.07
CA ASP A 60 -5.48 -8.67 -11.71
C ASP A 60 -5.84 -9.88 -10.85
N ILE A 61 -4.84 -10.53 -10.28
CA ILE A 61 -5.05 -11.67 -9.38
C ILE A 61 -5.74 -11.21 -8.09
N TYR A 62 -5.25 -10.12 -7.50
CA TYR A 62 -5.80 -9.59 -6.26
C TYR A 62 -7.29 -9.24 -6.40
N PHE A 63 -7.66 -8.48 -7.43
CA PHE A 63 -9.05 -8.08 -7.65
C PHE A 63 -9.94 -9.21 -8.15
N SER A 64 -9.37 -10.35 -8.51
CA SER A 64 -10.15 -11.57 -8.75
C SER A 64 -10.55 -12.29 -7.47
N GLY A 65 -10.14 -11.80 -6.30
CA GLY A 65 -10.43 -12.39 -5.00
C GLY A 65 -9.44 -13.47 -4.58
N ARG A 66 -8.24 -13.47 -5.15
CA ARG A 66 -7.21 -14.45 -4.82
C ARG A 66 -5.95 -13.77 -4.29
N ASN A 67 -5.21 -14.51 -3.46
CA ASN A 67 -3.90 -14.07 -2.99
C ASN A 67 -2.89 -14.18 -4.14
N PRO A 68 -2.25 -13.07 -4.56
CA PRO A 68 -1.28 -13.14 -5.66
C PRO A 68 -0.10 -14.08 -5.43
N GLY A 69 0.36 -14.19 -4.18
CA GLY A 69 1.42 -15.14 -3.84
C GLY A 69 2.83 -14.73 -4.25
N PHE A 70 3.01 -13.53 -4.78
CA PHE A 70 4.31 -12.96 -5.11
C PHE A 70 4.29 -11.46 -4.85
N THR A 71 5.46 -10.83 -4.80
CA THR A 71 5.60 -9.39 -4.64
C THR A 71 6.52 -8.85 -5.73
N PRO A 72 6.08 -7.86 -6.52
CA PRO A 72 6.99 -7.19 -7.46
C PRO A 72 8.15 -6.55 -6.73
N PRO A 73 9.30 -6.29 -7.39
CA PRO A 73 10.39 -5.60 -6.74
C PRO A 73 9.94 -4.20 -6.28
N LEU A 74 10.18 -3.91 -5.00
CA LEU A 74 9.78 -2.65 -4.37
C LEU A 74 11.02 -1.83 -4.03
N ALA A 75 10.93 -0.51 -4.25
CA ALA A 75 11.89 0.45 -3.73
C ALA A 75 11.15 1.46 -2.87
N ILE A 76 11.37 1.40 -1.57
CA ILE A 76 10.62 2.17 -0.58
C ILE A 76 11.39 3.45 -0.26
N ARG A 77 10.79 4.60 -0.60
CA ARG A 77 11.32 5.94 -0.31
C ARG A 77 10.69 6.44 0.99
N ALA A 78 11.45 6.39 2.11
CA ALA A 78 10.88 6.76 3.40
C ALA A 78 11.92 6.94 4.49
N THR A 79 11.47 7.50 5.61
CA THR A 79 12.25 7.55 6.85
C THR A 79 12.43 6.14 7.44
N PRO A 80 13.45 5.94 8.28
CA PRO A 80 13.65 4.62 8.92
C PRO A 80 12.43 4.14 9.70
N PHE A 81 11.73 5.04 10.39
CA PHE A 81 10.53 4.68 11.14
C PHE A 81 9.41 4.17 10.22
N ARG A 82 9.11 4.90 9.14
CA ARG A 82 8.09 4.48 8.18
C ARG A 82 8.44 3.16 7.53
N LYS A 83 9.70 2.96 7.15
CA LYS A 83 10.16 1.68 6.60
C LYS A 83 9.93 0.54 7.56
N ALA A 84 10.23 0.74 8.85
CA ALA A 84 10.02 -0.29 9.88
C ALA A 84 8.54 -0.66 10.00
N VAL A 85 7.64 0.33 9.98
CA VAL A 85 6.19 0.07 9.97
C VAL A 85 5.79 -0.72 8.72
N TRP A 86 6.22 -0.29 7.55
CA TRP A 86 5.81 -0.94 6.30
C TRP A 86 6.36 -2.35 6.16
N GLU A 87 7.55 -2.63 6.69
CA GLU A 87 8.10 -3.99 6.75
C GLU A 87 7.20 -4.91 7.58
N ILE A 88 6.66 -4.40 8.69
CA ILE A 88 5.70 -5.16 9.49
C ILE A 88 4.39 -5.37 8.73
N LEU A 89 3.90 -4.34 8.02
CA LEU A 89 2.69 -4.47 7.21
C LEU A 89 2.83 -5.58 6.17
N LEU A 90 4.00 -5.71 5.55
CA LEU A 90 4.27 -6.75 4.56
C LEU A 90 4.18 -8.18 5.16
N THR A 91 4.27 -8.32 6.47
CA THR A 91 4.11 -9.61 7.13
C THR A 91 2.65 -10.00 7.41
N ILE A 92 1.70 -9.08 7.23
CA ILE A 92 0.30 -9.37 7.47
C ILE A 92 -0.25 -10.23 6.32
N PRO A 93 -0.62 -11.49 6.58
CA PRO A 93 -1.07 -12.37 5.50
C PRO A 93 -2.38 -11.90 4.87
N TYR A 94 -2.58 -12.30 3.63
CA TYR A 94 -3.86 -12.15 2.95
C TYR A 94 -4.98 -12.76 3.81
N GLY A 95 -6.07 -12.03 3.96
CA GLY A 95 -7.21 -12.48 4.77
C GLY A 95 -7.04 -12.30 6.28
N LYS A 96 -5.98 -11.61 6.73
CA LYS A 96 -5.72 -11.36 8.15
C LYS A 96 -5.59 -9.87 8.42
N THR A 97 -5.70 -9.50 9.68
CA THR A 97 -5.55 -8.12 10.14
C THR A 97 -4.57 -8.04 11.31
N MET A 98 -4.03 -6.83 11.52
CA MET A 98 -3.31 -6.47 12.75
C MET A 98 -3.85 -5.14 13.25
N THR A 99 -3.78 -4.93 14.56
CA THR A 99 -4.14 -3.64 15.14
C THR A 99 -2.93 -2.70 15.12
N TYR A 100 -3.20 -1.40 15.14
CA TYR A 100 -2.15 -0.38 15.27
C TYR A 100 -1.30 -0.62 16.51
N GLY A 101 -1.93 -1.02 17.62
CA GLY A 101 -1.23 -1.30 18.87
C GLY A 101 -0.29 -2.50 18.78
N GLU A 102 -0.70 -3.56 18.10
CA GLU A 102 0.15 -4.73 17.86
C GLU A 102 1.40 -4.38 17.05
N ILE A 103 1.23 -3.55 16.01
CA ILE A 103 2.35 -3.09 15.19
C ILE A 103 3.28 -2.21 16.04
N ALA A 104 2.71 -1.28 16.80
CA ALA A 104 3.49 -0.39 17.65
C ALA A 104 4.38 -1.15 18.62
N LYS A 105 3.87 -2.20 19.25
CA LYS A 105 4.63 -3.03 20.19
C LYS A 105 5.80 -3.76 19.53
N ARG A 106 5.68 -4.11 18.27
CA ARG A 106 6.77 -4.74 17.51
C ARG A 106 7.90 -3.77 17.21
N ILE A 107 7.62 -2.47 17.18
CA ILE A 107 8.64 -1.45 16.89
C ILE A 107 9.38 -1.06 18.17
N ALA A 108 8.66 -0.72 19.23
CA ALA A 108 9.24 -0.37 20.52
C ALA A 108 8.17 -0.47 21.62
N PRO A 109 8.56 -0.76 22.88
CA PRO A 109 7.61 -0.93 23.99
C PRO A 109 6.72 0.28 24.26
N ARG A 110 7.23 1.49 23.94
CA ARG A 110 6.51 2.76 24.19
C ARG A 110 6.01 3.42 22.92
N MET A 111 6.04 2.73 21.79
CA MET A 111 5.56 3.28 20.54
C MET A 111 4.04 3.45 20.59
N SER A 112 3.53 4.60 20.11
CA SER A 112 2.11 4.87 20.09
C SER A 112 1.44 4.29 18.85
N ALA A 113 0.21 3.83 19.02
CA ALA A 113 -0.63 3.40 17.90
C ALA A 113 -0.89 4.55 16.91
N GLN A 114 -0.98 5.78 17.42
CA GLN A 114 -1.19 6.98 16.60
C GLN A 114 -0.01 7.22 15.64
N ALA A 115 1.22 7.04 16.10
CA ALA A 115 2.41 7.19 15.25
C ALA A 115 2.44 6.15 14.14
N VAL A 116 2.07 4.90 14.46
CA VAL A 116 1.93 3.84 13.46
C VAL A 116 0.85 4.18 12.44
N GLY A 117 -0.28 4.72 12.90
CA GLY A 117 -1.37 5.16 12.02
C GLY A 117 -0.92 6.21 11.02
N GLY A 118 -0.12 7.18 11.46
CA GLY A 118 0.47 8.19 10.57
C GLY A 118 1.38 7.58 9.51
N ALA A 119 2.25 6.65 9.90
CA ALA A 119 3.13 5.96 8.97
C ALA A 119 2.35 5.08 7.98
N ALA A 120 1.33 4.36 8.45
CA ALA A 120 0.48 3.54 7.59
C ALA A 120 -0.28 4.40 6.57
N GLY A 121 -0.76 5.58 6.99
CA GLY A 121 -1.46 6.50 6.10
C GLY A 121 -0.59 7.08 5.00
N HIS A 122 0.72 7.16 5.19
CA HIS A 122 1.67 7.65 4.20
C HIS A 122 2.27 6.54 3.33
N ASN A 123 1.76 5.31 3.43
CA ASN A 123 2.21 4.20 2.61
C ASN A 123 2.12 4.56 1.11
N PRO A 124 3.26 4.57 0.37
CA PRO A 124 3.25 4.95 -1.03
C PRO A 124 2.87 3.81 -1.98
N ILE A 125 2.80 2.58 -1.48
CA ILE A 125 2.52 1.40 -2.30
C ILE A 125 1.30 0.67 -1.70
N SER A 126 0.14 1.26 -1.88
CA SER A 126 -1.12 0.70 -1.39
C SER A 126 -1.36 -0.71 -1.93
N LEU A 127 -2.11 -1.52 -1.25
CA LEU A 127 -2.47 -2.90 -1.58
C LEU A 127 -1.32 -3.89 -1.43
N ILE A 128 -0.19 -3.68 -2.08
CA ILE A 128 0.98 -4.57 -1.99
C ILE A 128 1.59 -4.46 -0.60
N ILE A 129 1.80 -3.22 -0.10
CA ILE A 129 2.06 -3.00 1.33
C ILE A 129 0.68 -2.81 1.97
N PRO A 130 0.15 -3.82 2.68
CA PRO A 130 -1.29 -3.90 2.95
C PRO A 130 -1.75 -3.06 4.13
N CYS A 131 -1.64 -1.74 4.04
CA CYS A 131 -2.10 -0.84 5.10
C CYS A 131 -3.62 -0.92 5.35
N HIS A 132 -4.40 -1.42 4.40
CA HIS A 132 -5.82 -1.68 4.59
C HIS A 132 -6.11 -2.81 5.57
N ARG A 133 -5.12 -3.68 5.87
CA ARG A 133 -5.25 -4.77 6.85
C ARG A 133 -4.98 -4.32 8.28
N VAL A 134 -4.69 -3.04 8.50
CA VAL A 134 -4.50 -2.47 9.84
C VAL A 134 -5.82 -1.91 10.33
N VAL A 135 -6.22 -2.34 11.52
CA VAL A 135 -7.50 -1.95 12.14
C VAL A 135 -7.27 -1.42 13.55
N GLY A 136 -8.27 -0.76 14.11
CA GLY A 136 -8.24 -0.33 15.50
C GLY A 136 -8.49 -1.49 16.47
N ALA A 137 -8.38 -1.21 17.76
CA ALA A 137 -8.64 -2.18 18.80
C ALA A 137 -10.03 -2.81 18.62
N GLY A 138 -10.11 -4.14 18.81
CA GLY A 138 -11.36 -4.87 18.63
C GLY A 138 -11.83 -4.99 17.17
N GLY A 139 -10.95 -4.71 16.21
CA GLY A 139 -11.30 -4.79 14.78
C GLY A 139 -12.01 -3.56 14.24
N LEU A 140 -11.99 -2.45 14.99
CA LEU A 140 -12.65 -1.20 14.58
C LEU A 140 -12.06 -0.67 13.28
N LEU A 141 -12.92 -0.37 12.30
CA LEU A 141 -12.49 0.25 11.06
C LEU A 141 -12.13 1.71 11.31
N THR A 142 -10.88 2.05 11.01
CA THR A 142 -10.34 3.41 11.14
C THR A 142 -9.97 3.95 9.76
N GLY A 143 -9.39 5.15 9.71
CA GLY A 143 -9.06 5.82 8.46
C GLY A 143 -8.16 5.02 7.52
N TYR A 144 -8.23 5.35 6.25
CA TYR A 144 -7.43 4.79 5.18
C TYR A 144 -7.19 5.89 4.14
N ALA A 145 -5.96 6.00 3.63
CA ALA A 145 -5.63 7.04 2.65
C ALA A 145 -6.50 6.94 1.39
N GLY A 146 -6.84 5.74 0.98
CA GLY A 146 -7.75 5.49 -0.14
C GLY A 146 -9.24 5.67 0.18
N GLY A 147 -9.58 6.02 1.42
CA GLY A 147 -10.95 6.20 1.89
C GLY A 147 -11.50 4.96 2.58
N ILE A 148 -12.33 5.17 3.61
CA ILE A 148 -12.88 4.08 4.43
C ILE A 148 -13.76 3.13 3.61
N GLY A 149 -14.45 3.63 2.60
CA GLY A 149 -15.27 2.79 1.71
C GLY A 149 -14.42 1.79 0.94
N ARG A 150 -13.28 2.22 0.40
CA ARG A 150 -12.35 1.30 -0.27
C ARG A 150 -11.74 0.30 0.71
N LYS A 151 -11.39 0.73 1.91
CA LYS A 151 -10.89 -0.17 2.96
C LYS A 151 -11.89 -1.29 3.24
N LEU A 152 -13.16 -0.95 3.41
CA LEU A 152 -14.22 -1.90 3.64
C LEU A 152 -14.34 -2.91 2.49
N GLU A 153 -14.33 -2.43 1.25
CA GLU A 153 -14.41 -3.29 0.08
C GLU A 153 -13.21 -4.21 -0.06
N LEU A 154 -12.00 -3.73 0.26
CA LEU A 154 -10.79 -4.55 0.24
C LEU A 154 -10.85 -5.66 1.29
N LEU A 155 -11.32 -5.35 2.49
CA LEU A 155 -11.47 -6.35 3.54
C LEU A 155 -12.54 -7.39 3.19
N ARG A 156 -13.61 -6.98 2.52
CA ARG A 156 -14.62 -7.90 2.00
C ARG A 156 -14.06 -8.79 0.90
N LEU A 157 -13.28 -8.22 0.00
CA LEU A 157 -12.65 -8.96 -1.10
C LEU A 157 -11.74 -10.07 -0.56
N GLU A 158 -11.03 -9.80 0.53
CA GLU A 158 -10.16 -10.78 1.18
C GLU A 158 -10.90 -11.75 2.09
N GLY A 159 -12.20 -11.62 2.24
CA GLY A 159 -13.01 -12.52 3.07
C GLY A 159 -12.92 -12.24 4.57
N ILE A 160 -12.42 -11.08 4.98
CA ILE A 160 -12.32 -10.67 6.40
C ILE A 160 -13.68 -10.20 6.91
N LEU A 161 -14.44 -9.52 6.07
CA LEU A 161 -15.78 -9.01 6.40
C LEU A 161 -16.84 -9.64 5.53
#